data_10d14a9e155c9a42e470725a049ccc79
#
_entry.id   10d14a9e155c9a42e470725a049ccc79
#
_cell.length_a   1.000
_cell.length_b   1.000
_cell.length_c   1.000
_cell.angle_alpha   90.00
_cell.angle_beta   90.00
_cell.angle_gamma   90.00
#
_symmetry.space_group_name_H-M   'P 1'
#
loop_
_entity.id
_entity.type
_entity.pdbx_description
1 polymer ?
#
loop_
_entity_poly.entity_id
_entity_poly.type
_entity_poly.pdbx_seq_one_letter_code
_entity_poly.pdbx_strand_id
1 'polypeptide(L)'
;MNPILACAFWLAPLLLLLTMACALLRLLRGPLAEDRILALDCLYIAAVLLVLVLGVRADGGGAYFEVALLIALLGFASSSAMAKFVLRGEVVE
;
A
#
# COMPACT_ATOMS: atom_id res chain seq x y z
N MET A 1 21.07 -0.51 -20.21
CA MET A 1 20.66 -0.63 -18.81
C MET A 1 21.57 -1.61 -18.08
N ASN A 2 21.93 -1.25 -16.88
CA ASN A 2 22.77 -2.07 -16.04
C ASN A 2 22.05 -3.39 -15.70
N PRO A 3 22.74 -4.55 -15.72
CA PRO A 3 22.09 -5.81 -15.35
C PRO A 3 21.50 -5.78 -13.92
N ILE A 4 22.19 -5.09 -13.01
CA ILE A 4 21.70 -4.98 -11.64
C ILE A 4 20.40 -4.19 -11.61
N LEU A 5 20.33 -3.12 -12.38
CA LEU A 5 19.14 -2.29 -12.44
C LEU A 5 17.98 -3.06 -13.09
N ALA A 6 18.26 -3.83 -14.11
CA ALA A 6 17.25 -4.64 -14.76
C ALA A 6 16.66 -5.68 -13.80
N CYS A 7 17.52 -6.33 -13.03
CA CYS A 7 17.06 -7.26 -12.01
C CYS A 7 16.18 -6.58 -10.98
N ALA A 8 16.58 -5.39 -10.56
CA ALA A 8 15.80 -4.64 -9.58
C ALA A 8 14.42 -4.27 -10.12
N PHE A 9 14.35 -3.89 -11.38
CA PHE A 9 13.09 -3.52 -12.02
C PHE A 9 12.12 -4.69 -12.14
N TRP A 10 12.62 -5.91 -12.19
CA TRP A 10 11.76 -7.08 -12.21
C TRP A 10 11.45 -7.56 -10.80
N LEU A 11 12.45 -7.52 -9.92
CA LEU A 11 12.33 -8.05 -8.59
C LEU A 11 11.44 -7.18 -7.69
N ALA A 12 11.58 -5.87 -7.79
CA ALA A 12 10.85 -4.96 -6.90
C ALA A 12 9.33 -5.10 -7.05
N PRO A 13 8.77 -5.07 -8.28
CA PRO A 13 7.33 -5.25 -8.40
C PRO A 13 6.86 -6.61 -7.91
N LEU A 14 7.65 -7.65 -8.14
CA LEU A 14 7.28 -8.99 -7.67
C LEU A 14 7.22 -9.04 -6.16
N LEU A 15 8.22 -8.45 -5.49
CA LEU A 15 8.23 -8.41 -4.04
C LEU A 15 7.07 -7.59 -3.49
N LEU A 16 6.75 -6.48 -4.15
CA LEU A 16 5.64 -5.66 -3.71
C LEU A 16 4.30 -6.36 -3.89
N LEU A 17 4.14 -7.09 -4.99
CA LEU A 17 2.93 -7.86 -5.18
C LEU A 17 2.80 -8.96 -4.13
N LEU A 18 3.91 -9.59 -3.79
CA LEU A 18 3.91 -10.60 -2.74
C LEU A 18 3.54 -9.98 -1.40
N THR A 19 4.07 -8.80 -1.12
CA THR A 19 3.73 -8.06 0.09
C THR A 19 2.24 -7.76 0.15
N MET A 20 1.67 -7.34 -0.96
CA MET A 20 0.25 -7.05 -1.02
C MET A 20 -0.59 -8.31 -0.80
N ALA A 21 -0.15 -9.42 -1.36
CA ALA A 21 -0.85 -10.68 -1.16
C ALA A 21 -0.83 -11.09 0.30
N CYS A 22 0.31 -10.96 0.95
CA CYS A 22 0.42 -11.28 2.37
C CYS A 22 -0.44 -10.35 3.22
N ALA A 23 -0.44 -9.07 2.90
CA ALA A 23 -1.26 -8.11 3.62
C ALA A 23 -2.75 -8.40 3.43
N LEU A 24 -3.13 -8.80 2.23
CA LEU A 24 -4.52 -9.15 1.97
C LEU A 24 -4.95 -10.37 2.77
N LEU A 25 -4.08 -11.38 2.85
CA LEU A 25 -4.38 -12.55 3.67
C LEU A 25 -4.57 -12.16 5.13
N ARG A 26 -3.72 -11.30 5.64
CA ARG A 26 -3.83 -10.83 7.01
C ARG A 26 -5.13 -10.05 7.20
N LEU A 27 -5.49 -9.22 6.23
CA LEU A 27 -6.71 -8.45 6.28
C LEU A 27 -7.93 -9.36 6.39
N LEU A 28 -7.95 -10.43 5.64
CA LEU A 28 -9.08 -11.35 5.64
C LEU A 28 -9.11 -12.25 6.87
N ARG A 29 -7.94 -12.57 7.42
CA ARG A 29 -7.83 -13.52 8.51
C ARG A 29 -7.57 -12.89 9.87
N GLY A 30 -7.29 -11.61 9.91
CA GLY A 30 -6.98 -10.97 11.16
C GLY A 30 -8.08 -11.13 12.18
N PRO A 31 -7.78 -11.65 13.37
CA PRO A 31 -8.82 -11.86 14.38
C PRO A 31 -9.27 -10.56 15.04
N LEU A 32 -8.40 -9.58 15.10
CA LEU A 32 -8.72 -8.31 15.73
C LEU A 32 -8.85 -7.21 14.69
N ALA A 33 -9.66 -6.21 15.00
CA ALA A 33 -9.81 -5.06 14.12
C ALA A 33 -8.48 -4.34 13.93
N GLU A 34 -7.66 -4.31 14.97
CA GLU A 34 -6.36 -3.66 14.90
C GLU A 34 -5.45 -4.35 13.88
N ASP A 35 -5.49 -5.68 13.83
CA ASP A 35 -4.71 -6.43 12.85
C ASP A 35 -5.14 -6.09 11.43
N ARG A 36 -6.44 -5.96 11.24
CA ARG A 36 -6.97 -5.63 9.91
C ARG A 36 -6.60 -4.23 9.48
N ILE A 37 -6.61 -3.28 10.42
CA ILE A 37 -6.22 -1.91 10.11
C ILE A 37 -4.75 -1.85 9.72
N LEU A 38 -3.90 -2.55 10.45
CA LEU A 38 -2.48 -2.61 10.12
C LEU A 38 -2.25 -3.22 8.74
N ALA A 39 -2.98 -4.29 8.44
CA ALA A 39 -2.85 -4.95 7.15
C ALA A 39 -3.30 -4.02 6.02
N LEU A 40 -4.37 -3.30 6.24
CA LEU A 40 -4.86 -2.35 5.25
C LEU A 40 -3.87 -1.23 5.01
N ASP A 41 -3.26 -0.72 6.08
CA ASP A 41 -2.24 0.31 5.97
C ASP A 41 -1.04 -0.20 5.17
N CYS A 42 -0.62 -1.43 5.44
CA CYS A 42 0.45 -2.06 4.68
C CYS A 42 0.10 -2.17 3.20
N LEU A 43 -1.15 -2.52 2.90
CA LEU A 43 -1.62 -2.56 1.51
C LEU A 43 -1.51 -1.21 0.82
N TYR A 44 -1.90 -0.16 1.50
CA TYR A 44 -1.81 1.18 0.92
C TYR A 44 -0.37 1.56 0.64
N ILE A 45 0.52 1.30 1.58
CA ILE A 45 1.93 1.62 1.40
C ILE A 45 2.51 0.82 0.24
N ALA A 46 2.21 -0.46 0.19
CA ALA A 46 2.70 -1.30 -0.89
C ALA A 46 2.16 -0.83 -2.24
N ALA A 47 0.90 -0.42 -2.28
CA ALA A 47 0.31 0.09 -3.51
C ALA A 47 1.00 1.37 -3.98
N VAL A 48 1.30 2.27 -3.05
CA VAL A 48 2.01 3.50 -3.38
C VAL A 48 3.38 3.18 -3.98
N LEU A 49 4.10 2.27 -3.33
CA LEU A 49 5.42 1.88 -3.80
C LEU A 49 5.35 1.22 -5.16
N LEU A 50 4.35 0.36 -5.38
CA LEU A 50 4.20 -0.32 -6.64
C LEU A 50 3.91 0.66 -7.76
N VAL A 51 3.04 1.64 -7.52
CA VAL A 51 2.72 2.66 -8.51
C VAL A 51 3.98 3.46 -8.84
N LEU A 52 4.77 3.81 -7.85
CA LEU A 52 6.00 4.57 -8.08
C LEU A 52 7.01 3.76 -8.88
N VAL A 53 7.14 2.48 -8.57
CA VAL A 53 8.06 1.62 -9.32
C VAL A 53 7.60 1.50 -10.78
N LEU A 54 6.31 1.33 -11.00
CA LEU A 54 5.78 1.27 -12.34
C LEU A 54 5.99 2.59 -13.09
N GLY A 55 5.88 3.70 -12.38
CA GLY A 55 6.11 5.00 -12.98
C GLY A 55 7.55 5.19 -13.43
N VAL A 56 8.49 4.77 -12.60
CA VAL A 56 9.90 4.84 -12.98
C VAL A 56 10.18 3.95 -14.16
N ARG A 57 9.60 2.76 -14.15
CA ARG A 57 9.81 1.78 -15.18
C ARG A 57 9.23 2.23 -16.53
N ALA A 58 8.05 2.81 -16.47
CA ALA A 58 7.35 3.26 -17.68
C ALA A 58 7.79 4.63 -18.14
N ASP A 59 8.64 5.29 -17.37
CA ASP A 59 9.10 6.64 -17.69
C ASP A 59 7.93 7.62 -17.78
N GLY A 60 6.87 7.32 -17.05
CA GLY A 60 5.65 8.13 -17.09
C GLY A 60 5.65 9.33 -16.17
N GLY A 61 6.51 9.31 -15.17
CA GLY A 61 6.77 10.46 -14.32
C GLY A 61 5.59 10.96 -13.52
N GLY A 62 5.14 12.16 -13.86
CA GLY A 62 4.22 12.90 -13.02
C GLY A 62 2.88 12.24 -12.77
N ALA A 63 2.31 11.59 -13.79
CA ALA A 63 0.99 10.98 -13.63
C ALA A 63 1.01 9.87 -12.59
N TYR A 64 2.04 9.05 -12.61
CA TYR A 64 2.16 7.97 -11.62
C TYR A 64 2.38 8.52 -10.23
N PHE A 65 3.18 9.60 -10.14
CA PHE A 65 3.42 10.23 -8.85
C PHE A 65 2.12 10.81 -8.28
N GLU A 66 1.31 11.43 -9.11
CA GLU A 66 0.03 11.97 -8.67
C GLU A 66 -0.90 10.88 -8.16
N VAL A 67 -0.97 9.76 -8.87
CA VAL A 67 -1.78 8.63 -8.43
C VAL A 67 -1.28 8.10 -7.09
N ALA A 68 0.03 7.99 -6.94
CA ALA A 68 0.62 7.53 -5.68
C ALA A 68 0.26 8.48 -4.54
N LEU A 69 0.29 9.78 -4.78
CA LEU A 69 -0.09 10.76 -3.77
C LEU A 69 -1.55 10.60 -3.38
N LEU A 70 -2.42 10.39 -4.34
CA LEU A 70 -3.84 10.20 -4.06
C LEU A 70 -4.06 8.96 -3.21
N ILE A 71 -3.39 7.86 -3.55
CA ILE A 71 -3.51 6.64 -2.77
C ILE A 71 -2.99 6.85 -1.35
N ALA A 72 -1.87 7.56 -1.22
CA ALA A 72 -1.31 7.83 0.09
C ALA A 72 -2.26 8.66 0.96
N LEU A 73 -2.86 9.68 0.36
CA LEU A 73 -3.81 10.52 1.09
C LEU A 73 -5.05 9.75 1.50
N LEU A 74 -5.59 8.95 0.58
CA LEU A 74 -6.74 8.12 0.90
C LEU A 74 -6.41 7.10 1.97
N GLY A 75 -5.23 6.49 1.88
CA GLY A 75 -4.80 5.54 2.88
C GLY A 75 -4.65 6.18 4.25
N PHE A 76 -4.06 7.36 4.30
CA PHE A 76 -3.91 8.06 5.56
C PHE A 76 -5.26 8.38 6.19
N ALA A 77 -6.18 8.90 5.38
CA ALA A 77 -7.51 9.23 5.88
C ALA A 77 -8.25 7.99 6.37
N SER A 78 -8.18 6.90 5.60
CA SER A 78 -8.83 5.65 5.97
C SER A 78 -8.25 5.08 7.25
N SER A 79 -6.93 5.05 7.36
CA SER A 79 -6.27 4.51 8.54
C SER A 79 -6.61 5.33 9.78
N SER A 80 -6.62 6.65 9.64
CA SER A 80 -6.96 7.52 10.75
C SER A 80 -8.40 7.29 11.22
N ALA A 81 -9.33 7.18 10.27
CA ALA A 81 -10.73 6.95 10.61
C ALA A 81 -10.92 5.62 11.30
N MET A 82 -10.25 4.58 10.79
CA MET A 82 -10.37 3.26 11.39
C MET A 82 -9.73 3.20 12.77
N ALA A 83 -8.60 3.89 12.93
CA ALA A 83 -7.95 3.94 14.24
C ALA A 83 -8.85 4.59 15.26
N LYS A 84 -9.53 5.66 14.89
CA LYS A 84 -10.48 6.31 15.76
C LYS A 84 -11.65 5.38 16.10
N PHE A 85 -12.13 4.65 15.11
CA PHE A 85 -13.20 3.71 15.32
C PHE A 85 -12.80 2.67 16.36
N VAL A 86 -11.60 2.13 16.27
CA VAL A 86 -11.12 1.13 17.21
C VAL A 86 -10.99 1.72 18.61
N LEU A 87 -10.45 2.93 18.70
CA LEU A 87 -10.28 3.58 20.00
C LEU A 87 -11.61 3.85 20.71
N ARG A 88 -12.61 4.26 19.94
CA ARG A 88 -13.89 4.63 20.51
C ARG A 88 -14.92 3.52 20.50
N GLY A 89 -14.66 2.47 19.74
CA GLY A 89 -15.62 1.39 19.58
C GLY A 89 -16.66 1.63 18.53
N GLU A 90 -16.77 2.85 18.00
CA GLU A 90 -17.72 3.13 16.93
C GLU A 90 -17.24 4.32 16.09
N VAL A 91 -17.71 4.33 14.86
CA VAL A 91 -17.25 5.32 13.90
C VAL A 91 -17.83 6.69 14.15
N VAL A 92 -19.09 6.73 14.56
CA VAL A 92 -19.85 7.98 14.56
C VAL A 92 -19.71 8.73 15.87
N GLU A 93 -19.29 8.15 16.88
CA GLU A 93 -19.17 8.82 18.15
C GLU A 93 -17.77 9.34 18.40
#